data_ae7d40f4d009cec39351350d93ffe99d
#
_entry.id   ae7d40f4d009cec39351350d93ffe99d
#
_cell.length_a   1.000
_cell.length_b   1.000
_cell.length_c   1.000
_cell.angle_alpha   90.00
_cell.angle_beta   90.00
_cell.angle_gamma   90.00
#
_symmetry.space_group_name_H-M   'P 1'
#
loop_
_entity.id
_entity.type
_entity.pdbx_description
1 polymer ?
#
loop_
_entity_poly.entity_id
_entity_poly.type
_entity_poly.pdbx_seq_one_letter_code
_entity_poly.pdbx_strand_id
1 'polypeptide(L)'
;MKFPMDRPVKIVMLGAGGTGGYVAPYLFRLLHMLDRPARFVICDGDIVELKNLDRQNFVPADLGENKARILAERYSTVLGMETEYVPNFIETLPELMALIAPNLWETGGFLNRYAAEMVILLGCVDNNRTRQLCHEAFRQSEDLVYIDSGNGSYTGQVVCLSLIHI
;
A
#
# COMPACT_ATOMS: atom_id res chain seq x y z
N MET A 1 10.49 3.19 -17.14
CA MET A 1 9.16 2.68 -16.80
C MET A 1 8.15 3.76 -17.12
N LYS A 2 7.14 3.48 -17.93
CA LYS A 2 6.02 4.41 -18.18
C LYS A 2 4.81 3.88 -17.40
N PHE A 3 4.27 4.68 -16.50
CA PHE A 3 3.01 4.32 -15.83
C PHE A 3 1.85 4.54 -16.80
N PRO A 4 0.95 3.56 -16.98
CA PRO A 4 -0.30 3.77 -17.72
C PRO A 4 -1.09 4.92 -17.08
N MET A 5 -1.32 5.99 -17.83
CA MET A 5 -1.99 7.18 -17.30
C MET A 5 -3.52 7.09 -17.39
N ASP A 6 -4.01 6.08 -18.06
CA ASP A 6 -5.44 5.83 -18.36
C ASP A 6 -6.09 4.78 -17.46
N ARG A 7 -5.35 4.19 -16.53
CA ARG A 7 -5.84 3.14 -15.62
C ARG A 7 -6.04 3.69 -14.21
N PRO A 8 -7.10 3.27 -13.49
CA PRO A 8 -7.21 3.47 -12.05
C PRO A 8 -6.02 2.85 -11.31
N VAL A 9 -5.71 3.37 -10.13
CA VAL A 9 -4.55 2.91 -9.33
C VAL A 9 -5.05 2.31 -8.02
N LYS A 10 -4.49 1.15 -7.65
CA LYS A 10 -4.63 0.56 -6.34
C LYS A 10 -3.26 0.42 -5.70
N ILE A 11 -3.07 1.02 -4.53
CA ILE A 11 -1.88 0.80 -3.72
C ILE A 11 -2.26 -0.11 -2.54
N VAL A 12 -1.50 -1.18 -2.35
CA VAL A 12 -1.58 -2.06 -1.17
C VAL A 12 -0.27 -1.93 -0.42
N MET A 13 -0.32 -1.42 0.81
CA MET A 13 0.84 -1.23 1.67
C MET A 13 0.81 -2.22 2.83
N LEU A 14 1.82 -3.07 2.93
CA LEU A 14 2.02 -3.98 4.05
C LEU A 14 3.01 -3.36 5.04
N GLY A 15 2.55 -3.11 6.24
CA GLY A 15 3.28 -2.47 7.31
C GLY A 15 3.01 -0.96 7.43
N ALA A 16 2.54 -0.55 8.60
CA ALA A 16 2.24 0.83 8.99
C ALA A 16 3.18 1.35 10.11
N GLY A 17 4.30 0.67 10.31
CA GLY A 17 5.31 1.02 11.31
C GLY A 17 6.19 2.21 10.91
N GLY A 18 7.50 2.11 11.15
CA GLY A 18 8.46 3.18 10.83
C GLY A 18 8.40 3.61 9.37
N THR A 19 8.73 2.72 8.45
CA THR A 19 8.76 3.03 7.01
C THR A 19 7.37 3.39 6.48
N GLY A 20 6.36 2.52 6.69
CA GLY A 20 5.01 2.74 6.18
C GLY A 20 4.36 3.99 6.73
N GLY A 21 4.51 4.27 8.04
CA GLY A 21 3.97 5.45 8.68
C GLY A 21 4.51 6.76 8.12
N TYR A 22 5.78 6.79 7.70
CA TYR A 22 6.37 7.97 7.06
C TYR A 22 6.10 8.07 5.56
N VAL A 23 5.92 6.96 4.87
CA VAL A 23 5.61 6.94 3.43
C VAL A 23 4.15 7.26 3.16
N ALA A 24 3.22 6.78 4.01
CA ALA A 24 1.78 6.94 3.82
C ALA A 24 1.33 8.38 3.49
N PRO A 25 1.71 9.45 4.23
CA PRO A 25 1.27 10.80 3.92
C PRO A 25 1.69 11.29 2.52
N TYR A 26 2.83 10.83 2.02
CA TYR A 26 3.28 11.16 0.66
C TYR A 26 2.48 10.42 -0.40
N LEU A 27 2.13 9.14 -0.14
CA LEU A 27 1.28 8.36 -1.04
C LEU A 27 -0.13 8.93 -1.11
N PHE A 28 -0.70 9.35 0.01
CA PHE A 28 -2.00 10.02 0.04
C PHE A 28 -2.00 11.30 -0.81
N ARG A 29 -0.96 12.13 -0.67
CA ARG A 29 -0.81 13.34 -1.49
C ARG A 29 -0.63 13.01 -2.96
N LEU A 30 0.17 12.01 -3.29
CA LEU A 30 0.36 11.55 -4.66
C LEU A 30 -0.96 11.10 -5.27
N LEU A 31 -1.71 10.23 -4.59
CA LEU A 31 -3.00 9.73 -5.06
C LEU A 31 -4.04 10.84 -5.20
N HIS A 32 -4.08 11.78 -4.26
CA HIS A 32 -4.96 12.96 -4.33
C HIS A 32 -4.65 13.86 -5.54
N MET A 33 -3.38 13.94 -5.96
CA MET A 33 -2.96 14.72 -7.13
C MET A 33 -3.20 14.00 -8.46
N LEU A 34 -3.45 12.69 -8.45
CA LEU A 34 -3.77 11.94 -9.66
C LEU A 34 -5.21 12.26 -10.07
N ASP A 35 -5.38 12.75 -11.30
CA ASP A 35 -6.71 13.02 -11.88
C ASP A 35 -7.32 11.72 -12.43
N ARG A 36 -7.46 10.71 -11.56
CA ARG A 36 -8.04 9.39 -11.88
C ARG A 36 -8.45 8.65 -10.60
N PRO A 37 -9.36 7.66 -10.70
CA PRO A 37 -9.75 6.85 -9.55
C PRO A 37 -8.53 6.18 -8.91
N ALA A 38 -8.45 6.27 -7.60
CA ALA A 38 -7.35 5.69 -6.83
C ALA A 38 -7.87 5.09 -5.53
N ARG A 39 -7.32 3.94 -5.14
CA ARG A 39 -7.61 3.24 -3.88
C ARG A 39 -6.32 3.02 -3.12
N PHE A 40 -6.37 3.17 -1.81
CA PHE A 40 -5.26 2.87 -0.94
C PHE A 40 -5.71 1.92 0.17
N VAL A 41 -5.01 0.79 0.29
CA VAL A 41 -5.25 -0.24 1.30
C VAL A 41 -4.02 -0.35 2.17
N ILE A 42 -4.18 -0.18 3.48
CA ILE A 42 -3.09 -0.24 4.47
C ILE A 42 -3.32 -1.46 5.36
N CYS A 43 -2.31 -2.33 5.47
CA CYS A 43 -2.38 -3.57 6.27
C CYS A 43 -1.33 -3.56 7.37
N ASP A 44 -1.77 -3.70 8.62
CA ASP A 44 -0.89 -3.88 9.78
C ASP A 44 -1.69 -4.45 10.96
N GLY A 45 -1.19 -5.53 11.57
CA GLY A 45 -1.82 -6.16 12.73
C GLY A 45 -1.45 -5.52 14.07
N ASP A 46 -0.46 -4.62 14.10
CA ASP A 46 0.01 -4.00 15.33
C ASP A 46 -0.90 -2.88 15.83
N ILE A 47 -0.83 -2.66 17.14
CA ILE A 47 -1.34 -1.46 17.80
C ILE A 47 -0.22 -0.47 18.08
N VAL A 48 -0.57 0.79 18.28
CA VAL A 48 0.38 1.84 18.67
C VAL A 48 0.75 1.67 20.14
N GLU A 49 2.03 1.50 20.42
CA GLU A 49 2.59 1.37 21.76
C GLU A 49 3.45 2.60 22.10
N LEU A 50 3.70 2.84 23.37
CA LEU A 50 4.49 3.98 23.85
C LEU A 50 5.88 4.06 23.17
N LYS A 51 6.55 2.91 23.00
CA LYS A 51 7.86 2.81 22.30
C LYS A 51 7.83 3.23 20.83
N ASN A 52 6.64 3.35 20.23
CA ASN A 52 6.49 3.76 18.84
C ASN A 52 6.51 5.27 18.66
N LEU A 53 6.11 6.05 19.68
CA LEU A 53 5.96 7.51 19.59
C LEU A 53 7.28 8.23 19.26
N ASP A 54 8.41 7.70 19.71
CA ASP A 54 9.72 8.34 19.52
C ASP A 54 10.31 8.13 18.10
N ARG A 55 9.79 7.14 17.35
CA ARG A 55 10.42 6.70 16.09
C ARG A 55 9.47 6.41 14.93
N GLN A 56 8.17 6.48 15.17
CA GLN A 56 7.14 6.25 14.17
C GLN A 56 6.21 7.47 14.11
N ASN A 57 5.46 7.59 13.04
CA ASN A 57 4.60 8.75 12.81
C ASN A 57 3.25 8.63 13.55
N PHE A 58 3.33 8.45 14.86
CA PHE A 58 2.17 8.38 15.77
C PHE A 58 2.30 9.42 16.88
N VAL A 59 1.15 9.77 17.46
CA VAL A 59 1.03 10.74 18.58
C VAL A 59 0.42 10.08 19.80
N PRO A 60 0.54 10.66 21.02
CA PRO A 60 0.00 10.05 22.22
C PRO A 60 -1.49 9.70 22.18
N ALA A 61 -2.28 10.42 21.40
CA ALA A 61 -3.71 10.14 21.20
C ALA A 61 -3.98 8.83 20.44
N ASP A 62 -2.97 8.28 19.74
CA ASP A 62 -3.09 7.04 18.96
C ASP A 62 -2.83 5.78 19.79
N LEU A 63 -2.39 5.91 21.05
CA LEU A 63 -2.02 4.77 21.90
C LEU A 63 -3.16 3.76 22.05
N GLY A 64 -2.81 2.48 21.82
CA GLY A 64 -3.74 1.36 21.90
C GLY A 64 -4.57 1.11 20.63
N GLU A 65 -4.50 1.99 19.65
CA GLU A 65 -5.24 1.89 18.41
C GLU A 65 -4.44 1.13 17.33
N ASN A 66 -5.13 0.48 16.38
CA ASN A 66 -4.47 -0.23 15.29
C ASN A 66 -3.75 0.75 14.36
N LYS A 67 -2.49 0.45 14.01
CA LYS A 67 -1.63 1.33 13.20
C LYS A 67 -2.19 1.60 11.81
N ALA A 68 -2.69 0.56 11.12
CA ALA A 68 -3.24 0.72 9.77
C ALA A 68 -4.51 1.57 9.79
N ARG A 69 -5.40 1.37 10.78
CA ARG A 69 -6.60 2.16 10.96
C ARG A 69 -6.29 3.64 11.16
N ILE A 70 -5.39 3.95 12.09
CA ILE A 70 -5.03 5.35 12.39
C ILE A 70 -4.49 6.07 11.15
N LEU A 71 -3.61 5.44 10.37
CA LEU A 71 -3.09 6.07 9.14
C LEU A 71 -4.20 6.26 8.11
N ALA A 72 -5.04 5.25 7.90
CA ALA A 72 -6.14 5.33 6.95
C ALA A 72 -7.12 6.44 7.31
N GLU A 73 -7.64 6.47 8.53
CA GLU A 73 -8.62 7.45 8.99
C GLU A 73 -8.05 8.88 9.01
N ARG A 74 -6.82 9.06 9.48
CA ARG A 74 -6.18 10.37 9.60
C ARG A 74 -6.05 11.05 8.24
N TYR A 75 -5.54 10.35 7.25
CA TYR A 75 -5.25 10.96 5.96
C TYR A 75 -6.45 10.96 5.01
N SER A 76 -7.34 9.97 5.10
CA SER A 76 -8.60 10.00 4.33
C SER A 76 -9.45 11.20 4.72
N THR A 77 -9.56 11.49 6.00
CA THR A 77 -10.32 12.65 6.50
C THR A 77 -9.73 13.97 6.01
N VAL A 78 -8.39 14.11 6.04
CA VAL A 78 -7.71 15.36 5.65
C VAL A 78 -7.78 15.61 4.14
N LEU A 79 -7.71 14.56 3.33
CA LEU A 79 -7.62 14.66 1.87
C LEU A 79 -8.90 14.26 1.12
N GLY A 80 -9.94 13.84 1.84
CA GLY A 80 -11.23 13.43 1.25
C GLY A 80 -11.11 12.18 0.38
N MET A 81 -10.18 11.28 0.68
CA MET A 81 -9.94 10.05 -0.08
C MET A 81 -10.51 8.84 0.63
N GLU A 82 -11.18 7.94 -0.10
CA GLU A 82 -11.50 6.63 0.42
C GLU A 82 -10.23 5.79 0.62
N THR A 83 -10.05 5.30 1.85
CA THR A 83 -8.91 4.46 2.22
C THR A 83 -9.41 3.27 3.00
N GLU A 84 -8.98 2.11 2.58
CA GLU A 84 -9.27 0.85 3.27
C GLU A 84 -8.13 0.51 4.24
N TYR A 85 -8.47 -0.17 5.32
CA TYR A 85 -7.45 -0.75 6.19
C TYR A 85 -7.79 -2.20 6.55
N VAL A 86 -6.75 -2.99 6.75
CA VAL A 86 -6.82 -4.38 7.21
C VAL A 86 -6.06 -4.44 8.54
N PRO A 87 -6.77 -4.56 9.69
CA PRO A 87 -6.15 -4.51 11.01
C PRO A 87 -5.52 -5.86 11.42
N ASN A 88 -5.00 -6.60 10.46
CA ASN A 88 -4.38 -7.90 10.63
C ASN A 88 -3.10 -8.01 9.81
N PHE A 89 -2.20 -8.90 10.24
CA PHE A 89 -1.08 -9.30 9.40
C PHE A 89 -1.57 -10.15 8.23
N ILE A 90 -0.98 -9.94 7.07
CA ILE A 90 -1.18 -10.80 5.90
C ILE A 90 -0.13 -11.91 5.98
N GLU A 91 -0.57 -13.12 6.26
CA GLU A 91 0.31 -14.23 6.57
C GLU A 91 0.37 -15.32 5.51
N THR A 92 -0.59 -15.34 4.58
CA THR A 92 -0.71 -16.37 3.54
C THR A 92 -0.75 -15.77 2.14
N LEU A 93 -0.26 -16.55 1.16
CA LEU A 93 -0.29 -16.14 -0.24
C LEU A 93 -1.72 -15.94 -0.77
N PRO A 94 -2.70 -16.81 -0.49
CA PRO A 94 -4.08 -16.58 -0.92
C PRO A 94 -4.68 -15.27 -0.39
N GLU A 95 -4.42 -14.90 0.86
CA GLU A 95 -4.85 -13.62 1.42
C GLU A 95 -4.24 -12.44 0.67
N LEU A 96 -2.92 -12.49 0.42
CA LEU A 96 -2.23 -11.44 -0.32
C LEU A 96 -2.75 -11.34 -1.76
N MET A 97 -2.91 -12.48 -2.45
CA MET A 97 -3.42 -12.51 -3.83
C MET A 97 -4.85 -11.94 -3.92
N ALA A 98 -5.72 -12.26 -2.97
CA ALA A 98 -7.06 -11.68 -2.91
C ALA A 98 -7.00 -10.15 -2.70
N LEU A 99 -6.08 -9.70 -1.85
CA LEU A 99 -5.92 -8.28 -1.54
C LEU A 99 -5.37 -7.47 -2.73
N ILE A 100 -4.43 -8.02 -3.50
CA ILE A 100 -3.84 -7.37 -4.68
C ILE A 100 -4.64 -7.62 -5.97
N ALA A 101 -5.72 -8.40 -5.94
CA ALA A 101 -6.58 -8.58 -7.10
C ALA A 101 -7.10 -7.22 -7.61
N PRO A 102 -6.94 -6.90 -8.90
CA PRO A 102 -7.41 -5.62 -9.45
C PRO A 102 -8.94 -5.63 -9.58
N ASN A 103 -9.57 -4.49 -9.32
CA ASN A 103 -10.95 -4.27 -9.68
C ASN A 103 -11.06 -3.79 -11.13
N LEU A 104 -12.22 -4.03 -11.73
CA LEU A 104 -12.58 -3.48 -13.03
C LEU A 104 -13.38 -2.20 -12.83
N TRP A 105 -12.96 -1.13 -13.48
CA TRP A 105 -13.63 0.16 -13.47
C TRP A 105 -14.23 0.46 -14.84
N GLU A 106 -15.44 0.98 -14.84
CA GLU A 106 -16.07 1.49 -16.06
C GLU A 106 -15.41 2.82 -16.45
N THR A 107 -14.80 2.85 -17.62
CA THR A 107 -14.04 4.00 -18.13
C THR A 107 -14.87 4.86 -19.05
N GLY A 108 -16.11 5.09 -18.80
CA GLY A 108 -16.97 5.98 -19.56
C GLY A 108 -16.71 6.03 -21.06
N GLY A 109 -17.76 6.09 -21.87
CA GLY A 109 -17.67 6.22 -23.33
C GLY A 109 -18.70 5.35 -24.03
N PHE A 110 -18.90 5.60 -25.33
CA PHE A 110 -19.93 4.98 -26.18
C PHE A 110 -19.85 3.43 -26.29
N LEU A 111 -18.79 2.79 -25.73
CA LEU A 111 -18.52 1.34 -25.85
C LEU A 111 -18.34 0.64 -24.50
N ASN A 112 -18.81 1.16 -23.37
CA ASN A 112 -18.66 0.54 -22.03
C ASN A 112 -17.31 -0.16 -21.87
N ARG A 113 -16.22 0.58 -21.87
CA ARG A 113 -14.88 0.02 -21.69
C ARG A 113 -14.60 -0.13 -20.21
N TYR A 114 -14.04 -1.27 -19.83
CA TYR A 114 -13.56 -1.52 -18.48
C TYR A 114 -12.04 -1.48 -18.47
N ALA A 115 -11.46 -0.83 -17.47
CA ALA A 115 -10.03 -0.89 -17.21
C ALA A 115 -9.77 -1.56 -15.87
N ALA A 116 -8.84 -2.50 -15.84
CA ALA A 116 -8.35 -3.07 -14.59
C ALA A 116 -7.46 -2.07 -13.87
N GLU A 117 -7.54 -2.04 -12.54
CA GLU A 117 -6.62 -1.24 -11.71
C GLU A 117 -5.16 -1.62 -12.00
N MET A 118 -4.29 -0.62 -12.04
CA MET A 118 -2.86 -0.83 -11.91
C MET A 118 -2.54 -1.02 -10.43
N VAL A 119 -2.04 -2.20 -10.06
CA VAL A 119 -1.78 -2.53 -8.67
C VAL A 119 -0.31 -2.30 -8.32
N ILE A 120 -0.08 -1.59 -7.22
CA ILE A 120 1.24 -1.36 -6.64
C ILE A 120 1.25 -1.96 -5.23
N LEU A 121 2.07 -2.98 -5.03
CA LEU A 121 2.32 -3.59 -3.73
C LEU A 121 3.53 -2.94 -3.09
N LEU A 122 3.38 -2.40 -1.88
CA LEU A 122 4.47 -1.80 -1.10
C LEU A 122 4.80 -2.67 0.11
N GLY A 123 6.02 -3.17 0.16
CA GLY A 123 6.57 -3.87 1.33
C GLY A 123 7.25 -2.86 2.26
N CYS A 124 6.58 -2.51 3.36
CA CYS A 124 7.10 -1.64 4.42
C CYS A 124 7.33 -2.42 5.74
N VAL A 125 7.66 -3.70 5.60
CA VAL A 125 7.83 -4.64 6.71
C VAL A 125 9.31 -4.90 7.01
N ASP A 126 9.60 -5.28 8.25
CA ASP A 126 10.96 -5.57 8.71
C ASP A 126 11.29 -7.08 8.77
N ASN A 127 10.34 -7.94 8.42
CA ASN A 127 10.53 -9.39 8.49
C ASN A 127 10.64 -10.03 7.10
N ASN A 128 11.52 -11.04 7.00
CA ASN A 128 11.79 -11.74 5.75
C ASN A 128 10.63 -12.63 5.27
N ARG A 129 9.78 -13.13 6.18
CA ARG A 129 8.65 -14.00 5.82
C ARG A 129 7.66 -13.24 4.94
N THR A 130 7.26 -12.04 5.36
CA THR A 130 6.33 -11.20 4.57
C THR A 130 6.97 -10.75 3.25
N ARG A 131 8.29 -10.45 3.24
CA ARG A 131 8.99 -10.13 1.98
C ARG A 131 9.01 -11.30 1.00
N GLN A 132 9.23 -12.52 1.47
CA GLN A 132 9.13 -13.73 0.63
C GLN A 132 7.72 -13.92 0.09
N LEU A 133 6.70 -13.67 0.91
CA LEU A 133 5.30 -13.70 0.49
C LEU A 133 5.01 -12.68 -0.62
N CYS A 134 5.48 -11.44 -0.46
CA CYS A 134 5.34 -10.41 -1.50
C CYS A 134 6.05 -10.79 -2.79
N HIS A 135 7.25 -11.35 -2.70
CA HIS A 135 7.99 -11.81 -3.87
C HIS A 135 7.27 -12.96 -4.59
N GLU A 136 6.71 -13.92 -3.84
CA GLU A 136 5.93 -15.01 -4.43
C GLU A 136 4.64 -14.51 -5.09
N ALA A 137 3.93 -13.58 -4.45
CA ALA A 137 2.77 -12.92 -5.05
C ALA A 137 3.15 -12.18 -6.35
N PHE A 138 4.29 -11.48 -6.37
CA PHE A 138 4.81 -10.84 -7.57
C PHE A 138 5.08 -11.85 -8.69
N ARG A 139 5.69 -12.99 -8.41
CA ARG A 139 5.97 -14.03 -9.41
C ARG A 139 4.72 -14.67 -10.00
N GLN A 140 3.63 -14.73 -9.26
CA GLN A 140 2.35 -15.30 -9.68
C GLN A 140 1.40 -14.28 -10.33
N SER A 141 1.74 -13.00 -10.29
CA SER A 141 0.95 -11.93 -10.88
C SER A 141 1.39 -11.68 -12.33
N GLU A 142 0.48 -11.16 -13.15
CA GLU A 142 0.76 -10.79 -14.55
C GLU A 142 1.00 -9.27 -14.72
N ASP A 143 0.42 -8.45 -13.84
CA ASP A 143 0.43 -6.99 -13.95
C ASP A 143 0.52 -6.35 -12.55
N LEU A 144 1.71 -6.42 -11.94
CA LEU A 144 1.97 -5.93 -10.60
C LEU A 144 3.27 -5.13 -10.59
N VAL A 145 3.26 -4.00 -9.90
CA VAL A 145 4.47 -3.31 -9.44
C VAL A 145 4.69 -3.67 -7.99
N TYR A 146 5.85 -4.21 -7.67
CA TYR A 146 6.26 -4.48 -6.30
C TYR A 146 7.43 -3.59 -5.91
N ILE A 147 7.26 -2.84 -4.84
CA ILE A 147 8.30 -1.98 -4.27
C ILE A 147 8.54 -2.46 -2.84
N ASP A 148 9.76 -2.86 -2.54
CA ASP A 148 10.18 -3.25 -1.20
C ASP A 148 11.21 -2.27 -0.65
N SER A 149 11.07 -1.95 0.62
CA SER A 149 12.00 -1.09 1.33
C SER A 149 12.57 -1.80 2.55
N GLY A 150 13.87 -1.82 2.66
CA GLY A 150 14.58 -2.36 3.82
C GLY A 150 15.54 -1.33 4.38
N ASN A 151 15.56 -1.18 5.69
CA ASN A 151 16.48 -0.29 6.38
C ASN A 151 17.19 -1.02 7.52
N GLY A 152 18.46 -0.77 7.66
CA GLY A 152 19.29 -1.11 8.82
C GLY A 152 19.62 0.14 9.61
N SER A 153 20.50 0.01 10.61
CA SER A 153 20.90 1.14 11.46
C SER A 153 21.58 2.29 10.70
N TYR A 154 22.30 1.96 9.62
CA TYR A 154 23.09 2.95 8.85
C TYR A 154 22.93 2.79 7.33
N THR A 155 22.13 1.85 6.89
CA THR A 155 21.94 1.53 5.46
C THR A 155 20.48 1.34 5.15
N GLY A 156 20.10 1.62 3.93
CA GLY A 156 18.76 1.34 3.41
C GLY A 156 18.84 0.95 1.94
N GLN A 157 17.85 0.19 1.50
CA GLN A 157 17.69 -0.15 0.10
C GLN A 157 16.21 -0.10 -0.28
N VAL A 158 15.97 0.24 -1.54
CA VAL A 158 14.65 0.13 -2.16
C VAL A 158 14.80 -0.70 -3.42
N VAL A 159 13.96 -1.70 -3.56
CA VAL A 159 13.89 -2.55 -4.76
C VAL A 159 12.55 -2.32 -5.43
N CYS A 160 12.55 -2.07 -6.72
CA CYS A 160 11.34 -1.94 -7.51
C CYS A 160 11.33 -2.98 -8.63
N LEU A 161 10.33 -3.84 -8.63
CA LEU A 161 10.08 -4.86 -9.65
C LEU A 161 8.77 -4.54 -10.36
N SER A 162 8.72 -4.73 -11.66
CA SER A 162 7.52 -4.45 -12.47
C SER A 162 7.31 -5.51 -13.53
N LEU A 163 6.08 -6.00 -13.62
CA LEU A 163 5.60 -6.86 -14.70
C LEU A 163 4.80 -6.08 -15.76
N ILE A 164 4.67 -4.77 -15.59
CA ILE A 164 4.00 -3.93 -16.58
C ILE A 164 4.87 -3.93 -17.83
N HIS A 165 4.37 -4.55 -18.90
CA HIS A 165 5.01 -4.52 -20.20
C HIS A 165 5.00 -3.09 -20.75
N ILE A 166 6.18 -2.64 -21.15
CA ILE A 166 6.39 -1.31 -21.77
C ILE A 166 6.11 -1.43 -23.27
#